data_2e47cebd60f759adf95ce2cc90feab67
#
_entry.id   2e47cebd60f759adf95ce2cc90feab67
#
_cell.length_a   1.000
_cell.length_b   1.000
_cell.length_c   1.000
_cell.angle_alpha   90.00
_cell.angle_beta   90.00
_cell.angle_gamma   90.00
#
_symmetry.space_group_name_H-M   'P 1'
#
loop_
_entity.id
_entity.type
_entity.pdbx_description
1 polymer ?
#
loop_
_entity_poly.entity_id
_entity_poly.type
_entity_poly.pdbx_seq_one_letter_code
_entity_poly.pdbx_strand_id
1 'polypeptide(L)'
;MLGSSDTFVFMEIKYGSHAVERMIQRNITTQDVELLITDPDGTIKQSRDKIIFYRKIEHRTDNLMAAVAVLKTKNSYEVITVMVNFEINV
;
A
#
# COMPACT_ATOMS: atom_id res chain seq x y z
N MET A 1 25.54 17.75 -2.00
CA MET A 1 25.01 17.34 -2.07
C MET A 1 24.04 17.13 -2.04
N LEU A 2 24.09 17.28 -1.57
CA LEU A 2 23.41 17.07 -1.57
C LEU A 2 22.38 17.20 -1.71
N GLY A 3 22.54 17.88 -1.80
CA GLY A 3 21.28 18.49 -2.12
C GLY A 3 20.21 17.52 -2.50
N SER A 4 20.57 16.45 -3.03
CA SER A 4 19.61 15.42 -3.40
C SER A 4 18.76 14.99 -2.21
N SER A 5 19.29 15.09 -1.03
CA SER A 5 18.51 14.71 0.16
C SER A 5 17.31 15.64 0.35
N ASP A 6 17.40 16.85 -0.16
CA ASP A 6 16.29 17.79 -0.02
C ASP A 6 15.09 17.39 -0.84
N THR A 7 15.34 16.67 -1.93
CA THR A 7 14.23 16.24 -2.78
C THR A 7 13.69 14.88 -2.39
N PHE A 8 14.38 14.21 -1.51
CA PHE A 8 13.94 12.89 -1.08
C PHE A 8 12.76 13.03 -0.11
N VAL A 9 11.64 12.45 -0.48
CA VAL A 9 10.43 12.48 0.35
C VAL A 9 10.32 11.12 1.03
N PHE A 10 10.40 11.13 2.34
CA PHE A 10 10.24 9.92 3.12
C PHE A 10 8.76 9.69 3.39
N MET A 11 8.23 8.59 2.86
CA MET A 11 6.84 8.25 3.06
C MET A 11 6.72 7.36 4.29
N GLU A 12 5.96 7.83 5.28
CA GLU A 12 5.72 7.05 6.48
C GLU A 12 4.47 6.21 6.28
N ILE A 13 4.57 4.91 6.56
CA ILE A 13 3.45 4.00 6.41
C ILE A 13 3.16 3.39 7.77
N LYS A 14 1.95 3.64 8.26
CA LYS A 14 1.49 3.08 9.52
C LYS A 14 0.44 2.01 9.21
N TYR A 15 0.27 1.08 10.13
CA TYR A 15 -0.61 -0.05 9.91
C TYR A 15 -1.67 -0.11 11.00
N GLY A 16 -2.93 -0.04 10.61
CA GLY A 16 -4.03 -0.22 11.55
C GLY A 16 -4.10 -1.67 12.01
N SER A 17 -4.79 -1.90 13.12
CA SER A 17 -4.85 -3.23 13.72
C SER A 17 -5.47 -4.25 12.76
N HIS A 18 -6.50 -3.86 12.02
CA HIS A 18 -7.13 -4.76 11.06
C HIS A 18 -6.18 -5.13 9.93
N ALA A 19 -5.37 -4.16 9.48
CA ALA A 19 -4.39 -4.43 8.44
C ALA A 19 -3.34 -5.42 8.93
N VAL A 20 -2.84 -5.23 10.16
CA VAL A 20 -1.87 -6.14 10.74
C VAL A 20 -2.43 -7.56 10.82
N GLU A 21 -3.67 -7.67 11.26
CA GLU A 21 -4.35 -8.96 11.37
C GLU A 21 -4.42 -9.67 10.02
N ARG A 22 -4.82 -8.92 8.98
CA ARG A 22 -4.90 -9.48 7.64
C ARG A 22 -3.54 -9.88 7.09
N MET A 23 -2.52 -9.06 7.38
CA MET A 23 -1.16 -9.36 6.93
C MET A 23 -0.69 -10.68 7.53
N ILE A 24 -0.95 -10.89 8.82
CA ILE A 24 -0.59 -12.15 9.48
C ILE A 24 -1.34 -13.31 8.86
N GLN A 25 -2.64 -13.18 8.68
CA GLN A 25 -3.48 -14.23 8.13
C GLN A 25 -3.08 -14.64 6.73
N ARG A 26 -2.59 -13.70 5.93
CA ARG A 26 -2.29 -13.94 4.52
C ARG A 26 -0.79 -13.99 4.23
N ASN A 27 0.05 -13.96 5.26
CA ASN A 27 1.51 -13.97 5.10
C ASN A 27 1.99 -12.83 4.21
N ILE A 28 1.46 -11.64 4.46
CA ILE A 28 1.84 -10.44 3.73
C ILE A 28 2.87 -9.69 4.57
N THR A 29 4.01 -9.35 3.97
CA THR A 29 5.07 -8.67 4.69
C THR A 29 4.94 -7.15 4.55
N THR A 30 5.64 -6.42 5.41
CA THR A 30 5.66 -4.96 5.28
C THR A 30 6.32 -4.54 3.98
N GLN A 31 7.30 -5.30 3.50
CA GLN A 31 7.94 -5.03 2.22
C GLN A 31 6.92 -5.11 1.08
N ASP A 32 6.03 -6.11 1.14
CA ASP A 32 4.99 -6.25 0.12
C ASP A 32 4.09 -5.01 0.10
N VAL A 33 3.67 -4.55 1.28
CA VAL A 33 2.78 -3.39 1.36
C VAL A 33 3.51 -2.12 0.93
N GLU A 34 4.76 -1.98 1.31
CA GLU A 34 5.55 -0.83 0.87
C GLU A 34 5.65 -0.77 -0.64
N LEU A 35 5.84 -1.93 -1.26
CA LEU A 35 5.91 -1.99 -2.72
C LEU A 35 4.57 -1.60 -3.36
N LEU A 36 3.46 -2.03 -2.75
CA LEU A 36 2.14 -1.62 -3.22
C LEU A 36 2.00 -0.12 -3.26
N ILE A 37 2.50 0.56 -2.24
CA ILE A 37 2.30 1.99 -2.10
C ILE A 37 3.31 2.80 -2.90
N THR A 38 4.56 2.33 -2.96
CA THR A 38 5.60 3.10 -3.62
C THR A 38 5.70 2.81 -5.12
N ASP A 39 5.26 1.63 -5.55
CA ASP A 39 5.37 1.26 -6.97
C ASP A 39 4.16 0.41 -7.37
N PRO A 40 2.95 0.95 -7.28
CA PRO A 40 1.76 0.18 -7.64
C PRO A 40 1.63 -0.01 -9.14
N ASP A 41 0.92 -1.07 -9.53
CA ASP A 41 0.49 -1.21 -10.93
C ASP A 41 -0.62 -0.22 -11.24
N GLY A 42 -1.42 0.12 -10.24
CA GLY A 42 -2.44 1.13 -10.40
C GLY A 42 -3.04 1.51 -9.05
N THR A 43 -3.83 2.57 -9.09
CA THR A 43 -4.50 3.07 -7.89
C THR A 43 -5.96 3.38 -8.21
N ILE A 44 -6.81 3.25 -7.21
CA ILE A 44 -8.22 3.63 -7.33
C ILE A 44 -8.52 4.57 -6.16
N LYS A 45 -8.91 5.79 -6.48
CA LYS A 45 -9.23 6.77 -5.45
C LYS A 45 -10.69 6.58 -5.04
N GLN A 46 -10.91 6.21 -3.79
CA GLN A 46 -12.25 5.97 -3.28
C GLN A 46 -12.88 7.22 -2.69
N SER A 47 -12.07 8.10 -2.14
CA SER A 47 -12.55 9.37 -1.60
C SER A 47 -11.37 10.32 -1.58
N ARG A 48 -11.56 11.50 -0.99
CA ARG A 48 -10.49 12.51 -0.96
C ARG A 48 -9.18 11.94 -0.43
N ASP A 49 -9.26 11.15 0.64
CA ASP A 49 -8.07 10.70 1.34
C ASP A 49 -7.84 9.20 1.27
N LYS A 50 -8.80 8.44 0.73
CA LYS A 50 -8.72 6.98 0.74
C LYS A 50 -8.41 6.45 -0.65
N ILE A 51 -7.34 5.69 -0.75
CA ILE A 51 -6.82 5.19 -2.02
C ILE A 51 -6.58 3.69 -1.90
N ILE A 52 -6.93 2.96 -2.95
CA ILE A 52 -6.57 1.56 -3.09
C ILE A 52 -5.35 1.50 -3.99
N PHE A 53 -4.27 0.89 -3.49
CA PHE A 53 -3.07 0.61 -4.28
C PHE A 53 -3.09 -0.87 -4.61
N TYR A 54 -2.86 -1.24 -5.86
CA TYR A 54 -2.84 -2.65 -6.23
C TYR A 54 -1.64 -2.95 -7.10
N ARG A 55 -1.19 -4.20 -7.01
CA ARG A 55 -0.01 -4.63 -7.74
C ARG A 55 0.10 -6.15 -7.73
N LYS A 56 0.65 -6.71 -8.78
CA LYS A 56 1.07 -8.11 -8.78
C LYS A 56 2.38 -8.20 -8.01
N ILE A 57 2.42 -9.04 -6.99
CA ILE A 57 3.62 -9.28 -6.19
C ILE A 57 4.28 -10.54 -6.73
N GLU A 58 5.49 -10.41 -7.23
CA GLU A 58 6.12 -11.45 -8.05
C GLU A 58 6.40 -12.75 -7.32
N HIS A 59 6.77 -12.68 -6.05
CA HIS A 59 7.08 -13.89 -5.31
C HIS A 59 5.84 -14.62 -4.82
N ARG A 60 4.66 -14.09 -5.08
CA ARG A 60 3.41 -14.70 -4.63
C ARG A 60 2.67 -15.32 -5.79
N THR A 61 1.87 -16.34 -5.47
CA THR A 61 1.04 -17.00 -6.48
C THR A 61 -0.35 -16.39 -6.60
N ASP A 62 -0.72 -15.51 -5.65
CA ASP A 62 -1.99 -14.81 -5.75
C ASP A 62 -1.99 -13.90 -6.97
N ASN A 63 -3.18 -13.52 -7.40
CA ASN A 63 -3.32 -12.56 -8.47
C ASN A 63 -2.87 -11.18 -7.96
N LEU A 64 -3.71 -10.17 -8.03
CA LEU A 64 -3.34 -8.84 -7.53
C LEU A 64 -3.47 -8.76 -6.02
N MET A 65 -2.51 -8.08 -5.40
CA MET A 65 -2.61 -7.71 -4.00
C MET A 65 -3.01 -6.25 -3.93
N ALA A 66 -3.78 -5.88 -2.93
CA ALA A 66 -4.22 -4.50 -2.79
C ALA A 66 -4.13 -4.06 -1.33
N ALA A 67 -3.84 -2.79 -1.15
CA ALA A 67 -3.85 -2.16 0.16
C ALA A 67 -4.76 -0.94 0.10
N VAL A 68 -5.66 -0.83 1.06
CA VAL A 68 -6.50 0.35 1.20
C VAL A 68 -5.83 1.23 2.24
N ALA A 69 -5.47 2.44 1.84
CA ALA A 69 -4.74 3.35 2.72
C ALA A 69 -5.42 4.71 2.76
N VAL A 70 -5.32 5.35 3.92
CA VAL A 70 -5.83 6.69 4.13
C VAL A 70 -4.66 7.65 4.27
N LEU A 71 -4.68 8.72 3.52
CA LEU A 71 -3.65 9.77 3.61
C LEU A 71 -3.90 10.58 4.88
N LYS A 72 -2.94 10.52 5.81
CA LYS A 72 -3.06 11.22 7.08
C LYS A 72 -2.41 12.59 7.02
N THR A 73 -1.24 12.66 6.43
CA THR A 73 -0.55 13.91 6.12
C THR A 73 0.00 13.74 4.72
N LYS A 74 0.59 14.77 4.16
CA LYS A 74 1.09 14.67 2.79
C LYS A 74 2.19 13.61 2.64
N ASN A 75 2.79 13.15 3.73
CA ASN A 75 3.85 12.14 3.68
C ASN A 75 3.54 10.92 4.51
N SER A 76 2.30 10.71 4.90
CA SER A 76 1.96 9.64 5.83
C SER A 76 0.65 8.95 5.43
N TYR A 77 0.71 7.65 5.25
CA TYR A 77 -0.46 6.82 4.99
C TYR A 77 -0.70 5.90 6.17
N GLU A 78 -1.96 5.62 6.43
CA GLU A 78 -2.32 4.55 7.35
C GLU A 78 -3.02 3.46 6.53
N VAL A 79 -2.44 2.26 6.52
CA VAL A 79 -3.02 1.12 5.81
C VAL A 79 -4.15 0.58 6.68
N ILE A 80 -5.35 0.56 6.13
CA ILE A 80 -6.56 0.12 6.84
C ILE A 80 -6.74 -1.38 6.68
N THR A 81 -6.52 -1.89 5.48
CA THR A 81 -6.66 -3.32 5.22
C THR A 81 -5.84 -3.69 4.00
N VAL A 82 -5.56 -4.98 3.87
CA VAL A 82 -4.90 -5.54 2.69
C VAL A 82 -5.74 -6.71 2.18
N MET A 83 -5.65 -6.94 0.88
CA MET A 83 -6.43 -7.98 0.22
C MET A 83 -5.56 -8.73 -0.77
N VAL A 84 -5.88 -10.00 -0.97
CA VAL A 84 -5.25 -10.79 -2.04
C VAL A 84 -6.32 -11.14 -3.07
N ASN A 85 -5.87 -11.47 -4.26
CA ASN A 85 -6.77 -11.78 -5.38
C ASN A 85 -7.76 -10.65 -5.66
N PHE A 86 -7.23 -9.44 -5.59
CA PHE A 86 -8.03 -8.24 -5.82
C PHE A 86 -8.46 -8.19 -7.27
N GLU A 87 -9.72 -7.84 -7.50
CA GLU A 87 -10.26 -7.73 -8.85
C GLU A 87 -10.61 -6.30 -9.17
N ILE A 88 -10.26 -5.88 -10.36
CA ILE A 88 -10.57 -4.54 -10.83
C ILE A 88 -11.85 -4.62 -11.64
N ASN A 89 -12.86 -3.89 -11.20
CA ASN A 89 -14.12 -3.80 -11.93
C ASN A 89 -14.07 -2.58 -12.85
N VAL A 90 -14.15 -2.83 -14.12
CA VAL A 90 -14.14 -1.74 -15.12
C VAL A 90 -15.47 -1.68 -15.85
#